data_83c771f2716635c7ebb5570ab096d988
#
_entry.id   83c771f2716635c7ebb5570ab096d988
#
_cell.length_a   1.000
_cell.length_b   1.000
_cell.length_c   1.000
_cell.angle_alpha   90.00
_cell.angle_beta   90.00
_cell.angle_gamma   90.00
#
_symmetry.space_group_name_H-M   'P 1'
#
loop_
_entity.id
_entity.type
_entity.pdbx_description
1 polymer ?
#
loop_
_entity_poly.entity_id
_entity_poly.type
_entity_poly.pdbx_seq_one_letter_code
_entity_poly.pdbx_strand_id
1 'polypeptide(L)'
;MLQPKRTKYRKQFKGRNAGLAQRGSNVSFGEFGLKATSRARMTAREIEAARRAMARYVKRGGQIWVRVFPDVPISKKPLEVRMGSGKGNVEYYIARVKPGKVLFEMEGVDEVTAREAFRLAGSKLSVSTSFVKRQVR
;
A
#
# COMPACT_ATOMS: atom_id res chain seq x y z
N MET A 1 5.40 11.25 -5.41
CA MET A 1 4.95 9.91 -5.00
C MET A 1 6.07 9.22 -4.25
N LEU A 2 5.71 8.25 -3.42
CA LEU A 2 6.69 7.51 -2.62
C LEU A 2 7.61 6.68 -3.50
N GLN A 3 8.90 6.76 -3.23
CA GLN A 3 9.92 5.91 -3.84
C GLN A 3 11.19 5.92 -2.98
N PRO A 4 12.03 4.88 -3.06
CA PRO A 4 13.26 4.86 -2.29
C PRO A 4 14.22 5.96 -2.73
N LYS A 5 14.89 6.61 -1.77
CA LYS A 5 15.96 7.58 -2.06
C LYS A 5 17.23 6.89 -2.52
N ARG A 6 17.54 5.76 -1.92
CA ARG A 6 18.71 4.93 -2.26
C ARG A 6 18.30 3.47 -2.26
N THR A 7 18.90 2.70 -3.16
CA THR A 7 18.67 1.26 -3.25
C THR A 7 20.00 0.53 -3.23
N LYS A 8 20.02 -0.61 -2.56
CA LYS A 8 21.18 -1.50 -2.57
C LYS A 8 21.37 -2.13 -3.95
N TYR A 9 20.26 -2.48 -4.59
CA TYR A 9 20.21 -3.01 -5.94
C TYR A 9 19.21 -2.21 -6.75
N ARG A 10 19.60 -1.82 -7.97
CA ARG A 10 18.72 -1.05 -8.83
C ARG A 10 17.52 -1.86 -9.31
N LYS A 11 17.74 -3.13 -9.61
CA LYS A 11 16.73 -4.05 -10.13
C LYS A 11 16.62 -5.26 -9.21
N GLN A 12 15.43 -5.86 -9.15
CA GLN A 12 15.16 -7.03 -8.32
C GLN A 12 14.30 -8.03 -9.07
N PHE A 13 14.34 -9.28 -8.63
CA PHE A 13 13.42 -10.31 -9.13
C PHE A 13 12.00 -10.02 -8.61
N LYS A 14 10.99 -10.36 -9.42
CA LYS A 14 9.59 -10.24 -8.99
C LYS A 14 9.31 -11.07 -7.75
N GLY A 15 9.84 -12.30 -7.71
CA GLY A 15 9.57 -13.21 -6.63
C GLY A 15 8.12 -13.68 -6.60
N ARG A 16 7.80 -14.48 -5.59
CA ARG A 16 6.44 -14.91 -5.28
C ARG A 16 5.97 -14.20 -4.02
N ASN A 17 4.76 -13.68 -4.07
CA ASN A 17 4.16 -12.98 -2.93
C ASN A 17 3.29 -13.97 -2.14
N ALA A 18 3.92 -15.02 -1.60
CA ALA A 18 3.23 -16.10 -0.91
C ALA A 18 3.20 -15.86 0.60
N GLY A 19 2.28 -16.55 1.29
CA GLY A 19 2.16 -16.53 2.74
C GLY A 19 1.25 -15.44 3.26
N LEU A 20 1.23 -15.29 4.58
CA LEU A 20 0.44 -14.28 5.30
C LEU A 20 1.38 -13.24 5.91
N ALA A 21 0.86 -12.04 6.12
CA ALA A 21 1.62 -10.98 6.78
C ALA A 21 1.81 -11.32 8.26
N GLN A 22 3.06 -11.29 8.73
CA GLN A 22 3.40 -11.50 10.12
C GLN A 22 3.89 -10.23 10.80
N ARG A 23 4.37 -9.27 10.01
CA ARG A 23 4.75 -7.94 10.48
C ARG A 23 3.80 -6.91 9.89
N GLY A 24 3.50 -5.87 10.66
CA GLY A 24 2.57 -4.84 10.22
C GLY A 24 1.15 -5.36 10.08
N SER A 25 0.75 -6.36 10.87
CA SER A 25 -0.59 -6.95 10.84
C SER A 25 -1.52 -6.38 11.91
N ASN A 26 -1.02 -5.52 12.79
CA ASN A 26 -1.79 -4.90 13.86
C ASN A 26 -1.80 -3.38 13.72
N VAL A 27 -2.90 -2.76 14.15
CA VAL A 27 -2.99 -1.30 14.24
C VAL A 27 -2.11 -0.85 15.40
N SER A 28 -1.08 -0.03 15.12
CA SER A 28 -0.06 0.36 16.09
C SER A 28 -0.05 1.85 16.39
N PHE A 29 -0.35 2.70 15.42
CA PHE A 29 -0.22 4.15 15.54
C PHE A 29 -1.56 4.84 15.79
N GLY A 30 -2.62 4.38 15.13
CA GLY A 30 -3.94 4.98 15.20
C GLY A 30 -4.96 4.12 15.95
N GLU A 31 -6.21 4.52 15.85
CA GLU A 31 -7.35 3.78 16.43
C GLU A 31 -7.98 2.82 15.43
N PHE A 32 -7.93 3.18 14.14
CA PHE A 32 -8.57 2.44 13.05
C PHE A 32 -7.55 2.12 11.97
N GLY A 33 -7.79 1.04 11.25
CA GLY A 33 -6.91 0.63 10.18
C GLY A 33 -7.64 0.01 9.01
N LEU A 34 -6.98 0.00 7.86
CA LEU A 34 -7.40 -0.69 6.67
C LEU A 34 -6.44 -1.84 6.42
N LYS A 35 -6.95 -3.06 6.51
CA LYS A 35 -6.14 -4.28 6.42
C LYS A 35 -6.40 -4.97 5.09
N ALA A 36 -5.35 -5.44 4.45
CA ALA A 36 -5.46 -6.22 3.22
C ALA A 36 -6.00 -7.62 3.52
N THR A 37 -6.91 -8.11 2.71
CA THR A 37 -7.45 -9.45 2.80
C THR A 37 -7.08 -10.33 1.62
N SER A 38 -6.37 -9.77 0.65
CA SER A 38 -5.84 -10.50 -0.50
C SER A 38 -4.40 -10.10 -0.78
N ARG A 39 -3.77 -10.75 -1.75
CA ARG A 39 -2.41 -10.43 -2.17
C ARG A 39 -2.44 -9.43 -3.31
N ALA A 40 -1.48 -8.52 -3.31
CA ALA A 40 -1.31 -7.58 -4.42
C ALA A 40 0.10 -7.00 -4.45
N ARG A 41 0.42 -6.44 -5.60
CA ARG A 41 1.59 -5.58 -5.77
C ARG A 41 1.07 -4.16 -5.93
N MET A 42 1.02 -3.42 -4.84
CA MET A 42 0.47 -2.06 -4.83
C MET A 42 1.48 -1.08 -5.39
N THR A 43 1.09 -0.33 -6.39
CA THR A 43 1.95 0.71 -6.97
C THR A 43 1.98 1.95 -6.08
N ALA A 44 3.02 2.77 -6.24
CA ALA A 44 3.10 4.07 -5.55
C ALA A 44 1.91 4.95 -5.91
N ARG A 45 1.40 4.87 -7.13
CA ARG A 45 0.22 5.63 -7.57
C ARG A 45 -1.05 5.21 -6.84
N GLU A 46 -1.24 3.90 -6.64
CA GLU A 46 -2.40 3.39 -5.88
C GLU A 46 -2.36 3.88 -4.44
N ILE A 47 -1.19 3.80 -3.80
CA ILE A 47 -1.01 4.26 -2.42
C ILE A 47 -1.34 5.75 -2.31
N GLU A 48 -0.83 6.57 -3.22
CA GLU A 48 -1.09 8.01 -3.23
C GLU A 48 -2.56 8.33 -3.50
N ALA A 49 -3.20 7.62 -4.43
CA ALA A 49 -4.61 7.80 -4.74
C ALA A 49 -5.49 7.49 -3.52
N ALA A 50 -5.19 6.40 -2.81
CA ALA A 50 -5.91 6.02 -1.59
C ALA A 50 -5.71 7.06 -0.49
N ARG A 51 -4.47 7.51 -0.27
CA ARG A 51 -4.16 8.54 0.73
C ARG A 51 -4.93 9.83 0.45
N ARG A 52 -4.95 10.27 -0.80
CA ARG A 52 -5.69 11.49 -1.20
C ARG A 52 -7.19 11.34 -0.98
N ALA A 53 -7.75 10.19 -1.29
CA ALA A 53 -9.18 9.93 -1.09
C ALA A 53 -9.56 10.03 0.39
N MET A 54 -8.75 9.45 1.27
CA MET A 54 -8.96 9.54 2.72
C MET A 54 -8.82 10.97 3.22
N ALA A 55 -7.72 11.64 2.85
CA ALA A 55 -7.43 12.99 3.30
C ALA A 55 -8.52 13.98 2.86
N ARG A 56 -9.03 13.79 1.65
CA ARG A 56 -10.10 14.64 1.11
C ARG A 56 -11.42 14.44 1.87
N TYR A 57 -11.72 13.23 2.26
CA TYR A 57 -12.95 12.91 3.00
C TYR A 57 -12.91 13.46 4.43
N VAL A 58 -11.79 13.29 5.13
CA VAL A 58 -11.68 13.73 6.54
C VAL A 58 -11.36 15.23 6.69
N LYS A 59 -11.02 15.93 5.62
CA LYS A 59 -10.85 17.38 5.56
C LYS A 59 -9.97 17.96 6.68
N ARG A 60 -8.75 17.54 6.80
CA ARG A 60 -7.83 18.00 7.86
C ARG A 60 -8.19 17.54 9.28
N GLY A 61 -9.29 16.80 9.45
CA GLY A 61 -9.59 16.15 10.72
C GLY A 61 -8.72 14.92 10.91
N GLY A 62 -8.22 14.72 12.12
CA GLY A 62 -7.47 13.52 12.44
C GLY A 62 -6.09 13.43 11.79
N GLN A 63 -5.51 12.27 11.92
CA GLN A 63 -4.19 11.95 11.39
C GLN A 63 -4.23 10.62 10.65
N ILE A 64 -3.47 10.53 9.55
CA ILE A 64 -3.40 9.34 8.70
C ILE A 64 -1.95 8.87 8.63
N TRP A 65 -1.74 7.57 8.81
CA TRP A 65 -0.44 6.93 8.62
C TRP A 65 -0.50 5.98 7.42
N VAL A 66 0.50 6.05 6.57
CA VAL A 66 0.69 5.10 5.47
C VAL A 66 1.67 4.04 5.97
N ARG A 67 1.20 2.78 6.09
CA ARG A 67 1.98 1.68 6.68
C ARG A 67 2.74 0.87 5.64
N VAL A 68 2.59 1.17 4.37
CA VAL A 68 3.26 0.46 3.27
C VAL A 68 4.14 1.43 2.51
N PHE A 69 5.25 0.93 2.00
CA PHE A 69 6.20 1.72 1.21
C PHE A 69 6.58 0.94 -0.06
N PRO A 70 6.52 1.59 -1.23
CA PRO A 70 6.85 0.93 -2.49
C PRO A 70 8.37 0.91 -2.70
N ASP A 71 9.00 -0.17 -2.26
CA ASP A 71 10.44 -0.33 -2.30
C ASP A 71 10.94 -1.34 -3.35
N VAL A 72 10.03 -2.06 -4.01
CA VAL A 72 10.38 -3.06 -5.00
C VAL A 72 10.32 -2.45 -6.40
N PRO A 73 11.45 -2.37 -7.13
CA PRO A 73 11.46 -1.82 -8.47
C PRO A 73 10.87 -2.82 -9.48
N ILE A 74 10.03 -2.33 -10.36
CA ILE A 74 9.45 -3.10 -11.46
C ILE A 74 10.02 -2.60 -12.78
N SER A 75 10.63 -3.51 -13.53
CA SER A 75 11.22 -3.23 -14.82
C SER A 75 10.27 -3.57 -15.95
N LYS A 76 10.31 -2.81 -17.01
CA LYS A 76 9.51 -3.04 -18.20
C LYS A 76 10.30 -2.68 -19.44
N LYS A 77 10.21 -3.53 -20.47
CA LYS A 77 10.79 -3.24 -21.77
C LYS A 77 9.75 -2.60 -22.68
N PRO A 78 10.14 -1.66 -23.56
CA PRO A 78 9.22 -1.15 -24.57
C PRO A 78 8.66 -2.28 -25.44
N LEU A 79 7.44 -2.09 -25.95
CA LEU A 79 6.76 -3.10 -26.80
C LEU A 79 7.55 -3.48 -28.04
N GLU A 80 8.33 -2.54 -28.58
CA GLU A 80 9.09 -2.70 -29.81
C GLU A 80 10.44 -3.40 -29.61
N VAL A 81 10.87 -3.61 -28.36
CA VAL A 81 12.17 -4.21 -28.05
C VAL A 81 12.01 -5.74 -27.98
N ARG A 82 12.95 -6.43 -28.66
CA ARG A 82 13.00 -7.89 -28.64
C ARG A 82 13.32 -8.42 -27.27
N MET A 83 12.83 -9.62 -26.97
CA MET A 83 13.17 -10.32 -25.74
C MET A 83 14.67 -10.67 -25.71
N GLY A 84 15.27 -10.63 -24.52
CA GLY A 84 16.71 -10.85 -24.34
C GLY A 84 17.47 -9.54 -24.17
N SER A 85 18.79 -9.61 -24.22
CA SER A 85 19.71 -8.46 -24.04
C SER A 85 19.57 -7.74 -22.69
N GLY A 86 19.25 -8.52 -21.63
CA GLY A 86 19.21 -8.02 -20.26
C GLY A 86 17.83 -7.55 -19.81
N LYS A 87 17.75 -7.21 -18.54
CA LYS A 87 16.53 -6.75 -17.89
C LYS A 87 16.23 -5.30 -18.29
N GLY A 88 14.95 -5.01 -18.51
CA GLY A 88 14.49 -3.67 -18.85
C GLY A 88 14.77 -2.63 -17.76
N ASN A 89 14.55 -1.37 -18.08
CA ASN A 89 14.72 -0.27 -17.13
C ASN A 89 13.64 -0.29 -16.06
N VAL A 90 13.98 0.22 -14.88
CA VAL A 90 13.01 0.40 -13.79
C VAL A 90 11.99 1.46 -14.22
N GLU A 91 10.70 1.09 -14.23
CA GLU A 91 9.63 1.99 -14.64
C GLU A 91 8.88 2.55 -13.44
N TYR A 92 8.64 1.73 -12.41
CA TYR A 92 7.92 2.15 -11.22
C TYR A 92 8.28 1.24 -10.03
N TYR A 93 7.82 1.63 -8.84
CA TYR A 93 8.03 0.89 -7.60
C TYR A 93 6.71 0.38 -7.06
N ILE A 94 6.76 -0.77 -6.41
CA ILE A 94 5.59 -1.40 -5.78
C ILE A 94 5.89 -1.80 -4.35
N ALA A 95 4.82 -1.97 -3.57
CA ALA A 95 4.87 -2.64 -2.27
C ALA A 95 4.24 -4.03 -2.44
N ARG A 96 4.93 -5.05 -1.96
CA ARG A 96 4.36 -6.41 -1.91
C ARG A 96 3.44 -6.51 -0.69
N VAL A 97 2.17 -6.78 -0.94
CA VAL A 97 1.15 -6.86 0.10
C VAL A 97 0.66 -8.29 0.22
N LYS A 98 0.68 -8.80 1.46
CA LYS A 98 0.16 -10.13 1.80
C LYS A 98 -1.13 -9.97 2.62
N PRO A 99 -2.03 -10.97 2.60
CA PRO A 99 -3.22 -10.91 3.47
C PRO A 99 -2.84 -10.70 4.93
N GLY A 100 -3.53 -9.81 5.61
CA GLY A 100 -3.28 -9.46 7.00
C GLY A 100 -2.45 -8.19 7.20
N LYS A 101 -1.85 -7.63 6.14
CA LYS A 101 -1.07 -6.39 6.25
C LYS A 101 -1.98 -5.20 6.47
N VAL A 102 -1.66 -4.38 7.49
CA VAL A 102 -2.32 -3.09 7.69
C VAL A 102 -1.70 -2.09 6.71
N LEU A 103 -2.53 -1.50 5.86
CA LEU A 103 -2.08 -0.60 4.80
C LEU A 103 -2.05 0.85 5.26
N PHE A 104 -3.10 1.27 5.96
CA PHE A 104 -3.25 2.63 6.46
C PHE A 104 -3.83 2.59 7.86
N GLU A 105 -3.53 3.64 8.64
CA GLU A 105 -4.12 3.84 9.96
C GLU A 105 -4.65 5.26 10.07
N MET A 106 -5.63 5.46 10.94
CA MET A 106 -6.29 6.73 11.13
C MET A 106 -6.64 6.94 12.59
N GLU A 107 -6.56 8.19 13.04
CA GLU A 107 -6.89 8.59 14.40
C GLU A 107 -7.50 9.99 14.41
N GLY A 108 -8.26 10.30 15.44
CA GLY A 108 -8.82 11.65 15.61
C GLY A 108 -10.12 11.90 14.86
N VAL A 109 -10.76 10.85 14.37
CA VAL A 109 -12.09 10.89 13.74
C VAL A 109 -12.96 9.79 14.34
N ASP A 110 -14.28 9.93 14.18
CA ASP A 110 -15.17 8.88 14.67
C ASP A 110 -15.16 7.67 13.76
N GLU A 111 -15.72 6.56 14.26
CA GLU A 111 -15.70 5.30 13.53
C GLU A 111 -16.47 5.38 12.20
N VAL A 112 -17.59 6.07 12.16
CA VAL A 112 -18.41 6.21 10.94
C VAL A 112 -17.61 6.95 9.86
N THR A 113 -16.96 8.04 10.22
CA THR A 113 -16.11 8.80 9.30
C THR A 113 -14.93 7.96 8.83
N ALA A 114 -14.26 7.24 9.74
CA ALA A 114 -13.13 6.39 9.40
C ALA A 114 -13.53 5.26 8.45
N ARG A 115 -14.66 4.61 8.69
CA ARG A 115 -15.16 3.54 7.81
C ARG A 115 -15.41 4.04 6.40
N GLU A 116 -16.04 5.19 6.25
CA GLU A 116 -16.33 5.76 4.93
C GLU A 116 -15.04 6.21 4.23
N ALA A 117 -14.11 6.83 4.95
CA ALA A 117 -12.82 7.23 4.39
C ALA A 117 -12.05 6.01 3.86
N PHE A 118 -12.02 4.92 4.64
CA PHE A 118 -11.34 3.70 4.22
C PHE A 118 -12.06 2.98 3.08
N ARG A 119 -13.40 3.08 3.03
CA ARG A 119 -14.14 2.54 1.88
C ARG A 119 -13.73 3.24 0.58
N LEU A 120 -13.62 4.56 0.63
CA LEU A 120 -13.18 5.35 -0.52
C LEU A 120 -11.73 5.01 -0.90
N ALA A 121 -10.85 4.87 0.09
CA ALA A 121 -9.47 4.47 -0.13
C ALA A 121 -9.38 3.08 -0.78
N GLY A 122 -10.14 2.12 -0.26
CA GLY A 122 -10.15 0.76 -0.77
C GLY A 122 -10.56 0.67 -2.23
N SER A 123 -11.43 1.58 -2.69
CA SER A 123 -11.84 1.61 -4.10
C SER A 123 -10.73 2.01 -5.05
N LYS A 124 -9.63 2.59 -4.56
CA LYS A 124 -8.47 2.99 -5.35
C LYS A 124 -7.39 1.91 -5.41
N LEU A 125 -7.56 0.83 -4.65
CA LEU A 125 -6.54 -0.20 -4.48
C LEU A 125 -6.89 -1.45 -5.29
N SER A 126 -5.85 -2.17 -5.70
CA SER A 126 -5.98 -3.45 -6.39
C SER A 126 -6.16 -4.64 -5.44
N VAL A 127 -6.15 -4.40 -4.14
CA VAL A 127 -6.26 -5.41 -3.10
C VAL A 127 -7.61 -5.31 -2.41
N SER A 128 -8.16 -6.45 -2.00
CA SER A 128 -9.34 -6.47 -1.15
C SER A 128 -8.97 -6.06 0.26
N THR A 129 -9.83 -5.30 0.92
CA THR A 129 -9.54 -4.71 2.23
C THR A 129 -10.67 -4.91 3.22
N SER A 130 -10.34 -4.80 4.51
CA SER A 130 -11.32 -4.78 5.58
C SER A 130 -10.97 -3.71 6.60
N PHE A 131 -11.98 -3.16 7.24
CA PHE A 131 -11.84 -2.21 8.32
C PHE A 131 -11.48 -2.95 9.61
N VAL A 132 -10.50 -2.44 10.36
CA VAL A 132 -10.12 -3.00 11.65
C VAL A 132 -9.97 -1.89 12.68
N LYS A 133 -10.17 -2.24 13.94
CA LYS A 133 -9.94 -1.35 15.08
C LYS A 133 -8.72 -1.81 15.84
N ARG A 134 -8.08 -0.87 16.55
CA ARG A 134 -7.01 -1.20 17.46
C ARG A 134 -7.55 -2.09 18.58
N GLN A 135 -6.84 -3.18 18.84
CA GLN A 135 -7.21 -4.06 19.96
C GLN A 135 -6.81 -3.39 21.27
N VAL A 136 -7.77 -3.31 22.18
CA VAL A 136 -7.54 -2.86 23.55
C VAL A 136 -7.26 -4.11 24.39
N ARG A 137 -6.11 -4.14 25.02
CA ARG A 137 -5.74 -5.22 25.93
C ARG A 137 -6.07 -4.87 27.38
#